data_0d277980ab2727efb08b7169a7d7381c
#
_entry.id   0d277980ab2727efb08b7169a7d7381c
#
_cell.length_a   1.000
_cell.length_b   1.000
_cell.length_c   1.000
_cell.angle_alpha   90.00
_cell.angle_beta   90.00
_cell.angle_gamma   90.00
#
_symmetry.space_group_name_H-M   'P 1'
#
loop_
_entity.id
_entity.type
_entity.pdbx_description
1 polymer ?
#
loop_
_entity_poly.entity_id
_entity_poly.type
_entity_poly.pdbx_seq_one_letter_code
_entity_poly.pdbx_strand_id
1 'polypeptide(L)'
;MDITINLTDGVPIYRQIVNQVKYLVASGLLRAGEELPPIRTLALQLKVTPNTIVKAYGELETSGIVHKRRGSGTFVSEGRPQLALRERRRIIEGRIDAVLAEAHQLNFTPDDVLRMVRERSDAMNPGEDAEPAKLAK
;
A
#
# COMPACT_ATOMS: atom_id res chain seq x y z
N MET A 1 -7.63 7.30 -7.94
CA MET A 1 -6.67 6.54 -7.12
C MET A 1 -6.57 7.20 -5.77
N ASP A 2 -6.96 6.48 -4.75
CA ASP A 2 -6.97 7.01 -3.39
C ASP A 2 -5.70 6.65 -2.65
N ILE A 3 -4.82 7.64 -2.51
CA ILE A 3 -3.59 7.49 -1.75
C ILE A 3 -3.68 8.40 -0.52
N THR A 4 -3.38 7.85 0.64
CA THR A 4 -3.38 8.59 1.90
C THR A 4 -1.97 8.63 2.46
N ILE A 5 -1.49 9.83 2.75
CA ILE A 5 -0.15 10.03 3.31
C ILE A 5 -0.27 10.20 4.81
N ASN A 6 0.53 9.44 5.55
CA ASN A 6 0.63 9.55 7.01
C ASN A 6 1.99 10.14 7.37
N LEU A 7 2.00 11.40 7.80
CA LEU A 7 3.24 12.11 8.11
C LEU A 7 3.88 11.63 9.41
N THR A 8 3.11 10.95 10.27
CA THR A 8 3.61 10.49 11.57
C THR A 8 4.07 9.05 11.58
N ASP A 9 4.00 8.38 10.44
CA ASP A 9 4.28 6.95 10.34
C ASP A 9 5.77 6.62 10.38
N GLY A 10 6.64 7.59 10.10
CA GLY A 10 8.07 7.34 10.01
C GLY A 10 8.51 6.69 8.70
N VAL A 11 7.58 6.28 7.86
CA VAL A 11 7.87 5.71 6.54
C VAL A 11 7.98 6.87 5.54
N PRO A 12 9.04 6.92 4.71
CA PRO A 12 9.16 7.98 3.71
C PRO A 12 7.92 8.07 2.83
N ILE A 13 7.57 9.28 2.44
CA ILE A 13 6.34 9.51 1.67
C ILE A 13 6.33 8.69 0.38
N TYR A 14 7.46 8.69 -0.37
CA TYR A 14 7.50 7.94 -1.62
C TYR A 14 7.24 6.44 -1.39
N ARG A 15 7.72 5.92 -0.27
CA ARG A 15 7.51 4.50 0.08
C ARG A 15 6.04 4.23 0.36
N GLN A 16 5.37 5.15 1.03
CA GLN A 16 3.93 5.02 1.28
C GLN A 16 3.16 4.96 -0.04
N ILE A 17 3.54 5.79 -1.00
CA ILE A 17 2.91 5.80 -2.32
C ILE A 17 3.15 4.47 -3.04
N VAL A 18 4.39 3.99 -3.06
CA VAL A 18 4.73 2.72 -3.69
C VAL A 18 3.90 1.58 -3.09
N ASN A 19 3.86 1.50 -1.77
CA ASN A 19 3.16 0.42 -1.09
C ASN A 19 1.66 0.46 -1.37
N GLN A 20 1.07 1.65 -1.39
CA GLN A 20 -0.36 1.77 -1.65
C GLN A 20 -0.72 1.44 -3.09
N VAL A 21 0.10 1.85 -4.06
CA VAL A 21 -0.13 1.48 -5.46
C VAL A 21 -0.01 -0.03 -5.63
N LYS A 22 1.00 -0.65 -5.04
CA LYS A 22 1.14 -2.10 -5.06
C LYS A 22 -0.10 -2.79 -4.49
N TYR A 23 -0.61 -2.27 -3.40
CA TYR A 23 -1.82 -2.81 -2.78
C TYR A 23 -3.03 -2.68 -3.72
N LEU A 24 -3.20 -1.52 -4.34
CA LEU A 24 -4.33 -1.28 -5.23
C LEU A 24 -4.29 -2.19 -6.45
N VAL A 25 -3.09 -2.42 -6.99
CA VAL A 25 -2.92 -3.35 -8.11
C VAL A 25 -3.19 -4.78 -7.66
N ALA A 26 -2.66 -5.17 -6.51
CA ALA A 26 -2.82 -6.53 -6.00
C ALA A 26 -4.28 -6.85 -5.70
N SER A 27 -5.03 -5.86 -5.21
CA SER A 27 -6.45 -6.06 -4.86
C SER A 27 -7.39 -5.94 -6.06
N GLY A 28 -6.86 -5.54 -7.21
CA GLY A 28 -7.68 -5.35 -8.41
C GLY A 28 -8.40 -4.02 -8.48
N LEU A 29 -8.18 -3.12 -7.51
CA LEU A 29 -8.75 -1.78 -7.55
C LEU A 29 -8.13 -0.91 -8.64
N LEU A 30 -6.86 -1.16 -8.96
CA LEU A 30 -6.22 -0.66 -10.16
C LEU A 30 -6.05 -1.82 -11.12
N ARG A 31 -6.66 -1.72 -12.28
CA ARG A 31 -6.67 -2.81 -13.25
C ARG A 31 -5.50 -2.71 -14.22
N ALA A 32 -5.11 -3.84 -14.77
CA ALA A 32 -4.10 -3.86 -15.82
C ALA A 32 -4.51 -2.94 -16.97
N GLY A 33 -3.56 -2.15 -17.46
CA GLY A 33 -3.82 -1.20 -18.53
C GLY A 33 -4.37 0.15 -18.07
N GLU A 34 -4.76 0.27 -16.82
CA GLU A 34 -5.29 1.51 -16.29
C GLU A 34 -4.18 2.54 -16.11
N GLU A 35 -4.47 3.79 -16.44
CA GLU A 35 -3.48 4.86 -16.33
C GLU A 35 -3.41 5.39 -14.91
N LEU A 36 -2.18 5.58 -14.40
CA LEU A 36 -1.96 6.27 -13.15
C LEU A 36 -2.09 7.77 -13.36
N PRO A 37 -2.47 8.53 -12.32
CA PRO A 37 -2.53 9.99 -12.45
C PRO A 37 -1.19 10.56 -12.91
N PRO A 38 -1.20 11.64 -13.69
CA PRO A 38 0.03 12.33 -14.03
C PRO A 38 0.79 12.78 -12.79
N ILE A 39 2.11 12.84 -12.91
CA ILE A 39 2.97 13.19 -11.77
C ILE A 39 2.53 14.49 -11.11
N ARG A 40 2.29 15.52 -11.90
CA ARG A 40 1.90 16.84 -11.36
C ARG A 40 0.55 16.77 -10.64
N THR A 41 -0.39 16.03 -11.22
CA THR A 41 -1.72 15.92 -10.65
C THR A 41 -1.67 15.26 -9.29
N LEU A 42 -0.96 14.13 -9.20
CA LEU A 42 -0.86 13.42 -7.94
C LEU A 42 -0.08 14.22 -6.89
N ALA A 43 0.99 14.90 -7.33
CA ALA A 43 1.76 15.74 -6.42
C ALA A 43 0.90 16.84 -5.80
N LEU A 44 0.05 17.47 -6.60
CA LEU A 44 -0.87 18.48 -6.10
C LEU A 44 -1.90 17.90 -5.15
N GLN A 45 -2.46 16.75 -5.50
CA GLN A 45 -3.47 16.08 -4.65
C GLN A 45 -2.91 15.70 -3.30
N LEU A 46 -1.67 15.21 -3.27
CA LEU A 46 -1.04 14.75 -2.05
C LEU A 46 -0.25 15.83 -1.33
N LYS A 47 -0.14 17.02 -1.93
CA LYS A 47 0.62 18.15 -1.38
C LYS A 47 2.08 17.77 -1.14
N VAL A 48 2.67 17.12 -2.11
CA VAL A 48 4.08 16.72 -2.09
C VAL A 48 4.78 17.27 -3.33
N THR A 49 6.11 17.22 -3.33
CA THR A 49 6.87 17.67 -4.49
C THR A 49 6.74 16.66 -5.63
N PRO A 50 6.78 17.12 -6.88
CA PRO A 50 6.77 16.20 -8.03
C PRO A 50 7.87 15.14 -7.96
N ASN A 51 9.05 15.48 -7.44
CA ASN A 51 10.15 14.53 -7.34
C ASN A 51 9.79 13.31 -6.48
N THR A 52 8.98 13.51 -5.46
CA THR A 52 8.48 12.40 -4.63
C THR A 52 7.69 11.41 -5.48
N ILE A 53 6.83 11.92 -6.36
CA ILE A 53 6.04 11.07 -7.25
C ILE A 53 6.94 10.41 -8.30
N VAL A 54 7.90 11.15 -8.85
CA VAL A 54 8.86 10.60 -9.81
C VAL A 54 9.58 9.41 -9.20
N LYS A 55 10.04 9.56 -7.96
CA LYS A 55 10.73 8.47 -7.26
C LYS A 55 9.83 7.26 -7.05
N ALA A 56 8.60 7.49 -6.62
CA ALA A 56 7.64 6.41 -6.40
C ALA A 56 7.32 5.68 -7.71
N TYR A 57 7.01 6.42 -8.76
CA TYR A 57 6.66 5.82 -10.05
C TYR A 57 7.87 5.10 -10.67
N GLY A 58 9.07 5.66 -10.50
CA GLY A 58 10.29 5.02 -10.98
C GLY A 58 10.51 3.66 -10.33
N GLU A 59 10.27 3.56 -9.04
CA GLU A 59 10.41 2.30 -8.33
C GLU A 59 9.36 1.29 -8.76
N LEU A 60 8.12 1.73 -8.97
CA LEU A 60 7.06 0.88 -9.49
C LEU A 60 7.38 0.37 -10.90
N GLU A 61 7.98 1.22 -11.71
CA GLU A 61 8.40 0.84 -13.05
C GLU A 61 9.52 -0.19 -13.00
N THR A 62 10.51 0.02 -12.15
CA THR A 62 11.62 -0.92 -11.98
C THR A 62 11.13 -2.29 -11.54
N SER A 63 10.13 -2.34 -10.67
CA SER A 63 9.56 -3.62 -10.25
C SER A 63 8.56 -4.20 -11.25
N GLY A 64 8.31 -3.51 -12.35
CA GLY A 64 7.44 -4.03 -13.42
C GLY A 64 5.95 -3.92 -13.13
N ILE A 65 5.56 -3.22 -12.08
CA ILE A 65 4.15 -3.05 -11.74
C ILE A 65 3.48 -2.06 -12.67
N VAL A 66 4.23 -1.06 -13.12
CA VAL A 66 3.77 -0.08 -14.09
C VAL A 66 4.78 0.03 -15.22
N HIS A 67 4.35 0.61 -16.33
CA HIS A 67 5.24 0.93 -17.45
C HIS A 67 4.85 2.27 -18.03
N LYS A 68 5.84 2.93 -18.61
CA LYS A 68 5.60 4.20 -19.31
C LYS A 68 5.29 3.92 -20.76
N ARG A 69 4.32 4.65 -21.29
CA ARG A 69 4.08 4.73 -22.73
C ARG A 69 4.53 6.10 -23.19
N ARG A 70 5.39 6.09 -24.17
CA ARG A 70 5.98 7.32 -24.71
C ARG A 70 4.87 8.29 -25.11
N GLY A 71 4.88 9.48 -24.52
CA GLY A 71 3.92 10.52 -24.84
C GLY A 71 2.53 10.34 -24.28
N SER A 72 2.28 9.27 -23.55
CA SER A 72 0.93 8.97 -23.05
C SER A 72 0.82 8.91 -21.53
N GLY A 73 1.87 8.52 -20.82
CA GLY A 73 1.83 8.46 -19.36
C GLY A 73 2.28 7.14 -18.78
N THR A 74 1.87 6.87 -17.57
CA THR A 74 2.26 5.67 -16.81
C THR A 74 1.04 4.80 -16.60
N PHE A 75 1.16 3.53 -16.90
CA PHE A 75 0.05 2.58 -16.91
C PHE A 75 0.37 1.35 -16.09
N VAL A 76 -0.65 0.77 -15.49
CA VAL A 76 -0.51 -0.52 -14.80
C VAL A 76 -0.16 -1.57 -15.86
N SER A 77 0.87 -2.37 -15.58
CA SER A 77 1.36 -3.37 -16.53
C SER A 77 0.33 -4.44 -16.80
N GLU A 78 0.18 -4.78 -18.07
CA GLU A 78 -0.71 -5.85 -18.50
C GLU A 78 0.04 -7.17 -18.48
N GLY A 79 -0.72 -8.26 -18.37
CA GLY A 79 -0.16 -9.60 -18.42
C GLY A 79 0.62 -10.01 -17.19
N ARG A 80 0.79 -9.11 -16.21
CA ARG A 80 1.36 -9.51 -14.94
C ARG A 80 0.27 -10.09 -14.06
N PRO A 81 0.53 -11.22 -13.45
CA PRO A 81 -0.39 -11.71 -12.42
C PRO A 81 -0.43 -10.70 -11.28
N GLN A 82 -1.56 -10.65 -10.61
CA GLN A 82 -1.65 -9.88 -9.38
C GLN A 82 -0.50 -10.28 -8.47
N LEU A 83 -0.09 -9.37 -7.59
CA LEU A 83 0.90 -9.70 -6.59
C LEU A 83 0.48 -10.99 -5.91
N ALA A 84 1.40 -11.94 -5.89
CA ALA A 84 1.15 -13.22 -5.23
C ALA A 84 0.72 -12.97 -3.79
N LEU A 85 -0.08 -13.87 -3.25
CA LEU A 85 -0.49 -13.80 -1.86
C LEU A 85 0.72 -13.58 -0.94
N ARG A 86 1.84 -14.24 -1.25
CA ARG A 86 3.08 -14.09 -0.52
C ARG A 86 3.54 -12.63 -0.45
N GLU A 87 3.47 -11.91 -1.57
CA GLU A 87 3.90 -10.51 -1.61
C GLU A 87 2.95 -9.62 -0.83
N ARG A 88 1.65 -9.86 -0.94
CA ARG A 88 0.66 -9.12 -0.16
C ARG A 88 0.86 -9.35 1.34
N ARG A 89 1.16 -10.59 1.72
CA ARG A 89 1.46 -10.90 3.12
C ARG A 89 2.69 -10.17 3.61
N ARG A 90 3.75 -10.13 2.80
CA ARG A 90 4.98 -9.43 3.18
C ARG A 90 4.74 -7.97 3.52
N ILE A 91 3.90 -7.30 2.75
CA ILE A 91 3.58 -5.90 3.00
C ILE A 91 2.95 -5.74 4.39
N ILE A 92 1.96 -6.56 4.70
CA ILE A 92 1.27 -6.48 5.99
C ILE A 92 2.16 -6.97 7.13
N GLU A 93 2.88 -8.06 6.91
CA GLU A 93 3.77 -8.60 7.95
C GLU A 93 4.83 -7.59 8.36
N GLY A 94 5.35 -6.82 7.41
CA GLY A 94 6.30 -5.76 7.74
C GLY A 94 5.70 -4.70 8.64
N ARG A 95 4.45 -4.36 8.44
CA ARG A 95 3.74 -3.41 9.30
C ARG A 95 3.49 -3.99 10.67
N ILE A 96 3.14 -5.27 10.72
CA ILE A 96 2.91 -5.97 12.00
C ILE A 96 4.21 -6.04 12.79
N ASP A 97 5.33 -6.36 12.13
CA ASP A 97 6.63 -6.40 12.80
C ASP A 97 6.95 -5.05 13.45
N ALA A 98 6.71 -3.95 12.73
CA ALA A 98 6.94 -2.62 13.27
C ALA A 98 6.05 -2.33 14.47
N VAL A 99 4.78 -2.71 14.40
CA VAL A 99 3.84 -2.54 15.52
C VAL A 99 4.28 -3.35 16.72
N LEU A 100 4.69 -4.60 16.51
CA LEU A 100 5.13 -5.46 17.61
C LEU A 100 6.38 -4.93 18.29
N ALA A 101 7.34 -4.40 17.52
CA ALA A 101 8.54 -3.80 18.08
C ALA A 101 8.20 -2.58 18.94
N GLU A 102 7.32 -1.73 18.44
CA GLU A 102 6.89 -0.54 19.17
C GLU A 102 6.09 -0.92 20.42
N ALA A 103 5.21 -1.91 20.29
CA ALA A 103 4.42 -2.40 21.42
C ALA A 103 5.33 -2.93 22.53
N HIS A 104 6.36 -3.67 22.16
CA HIS A 104 7.32 -4.18 23.13
C HIS A 104 7.98 -3.04 23.92
N GLN A 105 8.37 -1.97 23.24
CA GLN A 105 8.96 -0.80 23.87
C GLN A 105 7.99 -0.11 24.83
N LEU A 106 6.70 -0.20 24.54
CA LEU A 106 5.64 0.42 25.34
C LEU A 106 5.05 -0.57 26.36
N ASN A 107 5.68 -1.72 26.54
CA ASN A 107 5.30 -2.74 27.52
C ASN A 107 3.97 -3.42 27.22
N PHE A 108 3.63 -3.59 25.97
CA PHE A 108 2.49 -4.40 25.54
C PHE A 108 2.96 -5.74 25.04
N THR A 109 2.22 -6.79 25.37
CA THR A 109 2.50 -8.14 24.89
C THR A 109 1.88 -8.35 23.51
N PRO A 110 2.33 -9.38 22.74
CA PRO A 110 1.65 -9.72 21.50
C PRO A 110 0.15 -9.99 21.68
N ASP A 111 -0.24 -10.60 22.79
CA ASP A 111 -1.66 -10.83 23.06
C ASP A 111 -2.42 -9.53 23.25
N ASP A 112 -1.79 -8.54 23.91
CA ASP A 112 -2.39 -7.22 24.02
C ASP A 112 -2.62 -6.61 22.64
N VAL A 113 -1.63 -6.73 21.75
CA VAL A 113 -1.75 -6.22 20.39
C VAL A 113 -2.87 -6.90 19.63
N LEU A 114 -3.01 -8.22 19.79
CA LEU A 114 -4.09 -8.95 19.14
C LEU A 114 -5.45 -8.43 19.56
N ARG A 115 -5.63 -8.16 20.87
CA ARG A 115 -6.87 -7.57 21.36
C ARG A 115 -7.11 -6.18 20.77
N MET A 116 -6.07 -5.36 20.72
CA MET A 116 -6.17 -4.03 20.14
C MET A 116 -6.58 -4.09 18.67
N VAL A 117 -6.01 -5.04 17.92
CA VAL A 117 -6.37 -5.22 16.50
C VAL A 117 -7.85 -5.52 16.37
N ARG A 118 -8.38 -6.42 17.19
CA ARG A 118 -9.81 -6.76 17.18
C ARG A 118 -10.67 -5.54 17.50
N GLU A 119 -10.29 -4.83 18.55
CA GLU A 119 -11.04 -3.65 18.99
C GLU A 119 -11.04 -2.57 17.89
N ARG A 120 -9.89 -2.35 17.27
CA ARG A 120 -9.80 -1.36 16.20
C ARG A 120 -10.57 -1.79 14.97
N SER A 121 -10.52 -3.07 14.63
CA SER A 121 -11.28 -3.62 13.52
C SER A 121 -12.78 -3.43 13.73
N ASP A 122 -13.26 -3.73 14.93
CA ASP A 122 -14.67 -3.55 15.26
C ASP A 122 -15.09 -2.08 15.19
N ALA A 123 -14.21 -1.19 15.64
CA ALA A 123 -14.49 0.24 15.60
C ALA A 123 -14.53 0.78 14.16
N MET A 124 -13.72 0.23 13.28
CA MET A 124 -13.65 0.66 11.88
C MET A 124 -14.80 0.10 11.05
N ASN A 125 -15.24 -1.12 11.34
CA ASN A 125 -16.28 -1.82 10.59
C ASN A 125 -17.32 -2.43 11.54
N PRO A 126 -18.06 -1.59 12.27
CA PRO A 126 -19.03 -2.13 13.21
C PRO A 126 -20.12 -2.88 12.45
N GLY A 127 -20.28 -4.16 12.78
CA GLY A 127 -21.32 -4.99 12.20
C GLY A 127 -20.98 -5.65 10.88
N GLU A 128 -19.74 -5.52 10.40
CA GLU A 128 -19.29 -6.24 9.21
C GLU A 128 -18.49 -7.48 9.60
N ASP A 129 -19.02 -8.63 9.21
CA ASP A 129 -18.27 -9.87 9.25
C ASP A 129 -17.55 -10.03 7.93
N ALA A 130 -16.42 -9.36 7.79
CA ALA A 130 -15.60 -9.53 6.61
C ALA A 130 -15.04 -10.96 6.59
N GLU A 131 -15.23 -11.66 5.48
CA GLU A 131 -14.59 -12.95 5.32
C GLU A 131 -13.08 -12.77 5.41
N PRO A 132 -12.39 -13.59 6.22
CA PRO A 132 -10.94 -13.50 6.27
C PRO A 132 -10.36 -13.80 4.89
N ALA A 133 -9.35 -13.03 4.51
CA ALA A 133 -8.62 -13.32 3.29
C ALA A 133 -8.13 -14.76 3.36
N LYS A 134 -8.35 -15.50 2.28
CA LYS A 134 -7.85 -16.85 2.23
C LYS A 134 -6.34 -16.78 2.23
N LEU A 135 -5.75 -17.10 3.36
CA LEU A 135 -4.31 -17.23 3.48
C LEU A 135 -3.93 -18.59 2.90
N ALA A 136 -4.13 -18.73 1.61
CA ALA A 136 -3.84 -19.99 0.95
C ALA A 136 -2.40 -20.38 1.24
N LYS A 137 -2.26 -21.61 1.54
CA LYS A 137 -0.99 -22.16 1.93
C LYS A 137 -0.05 -22.32 0.75
#